data_026978afe62a9c83b57c4c8c140bd45e
#
_entry.id   026978afe62a9c83b57c4c8c140bd45e
#
_cell.length_a   1.000
_cell.length_b   1.000
_cell.length_c   1.000
_cell.angle_alpha   90.00
_cell.angle_beta   90.00
_cell.angle_gamma   90.00
#
_symmetry.space_group_name_H-M   'P 1'
#
loop_
_entity.id
_entity.type
_entity.pdbx_description
1 polymer ?
#
loop_
_entity_poly.entity_id
_entity_poly.type
_entity_poly.pdbx_seq_one_letter_code
_entity_poly.pdbx_strand_id
1 'polypeptide(L)'
;MNAPISKIEAALPDAPTLARAFERIARGNVSDLSADLVEVEADCVVNGTCARTHCYSLALDGMQWPRVGLLVDTVCGFVVEYAIPRSKIQEAVVACEERGHNAPLTRLANEARGLFTHLKQSGEGGELLLYCLAEMVLGYPQVLAKMHLKTATDVHYHGADGVHASVDEDTGQLCLWWGESKLHKT
;
A
#
# COMPACT_ATOMS: atom_id res chain seq x y z
N MET A 1 40.24 -13.31 10.20
CA MET A 1 39.55 -13.34 11.50
C MET A 1 38.23 -12.59 11.31
N ASN A 2 37.11 -13.33 11.10
CA ASN A 2 35.77 -12.73 11.01
C ASN A 2 35.23 -12.56 12.42
N ALA A 3 34.98 -11.31 12.80
CA ALA A 3 34.26 -11.02 14.03
C ALA A 3 32.82 -11.61 13.95
N PRO A 4 32.30 -12.24 15.00
CA PRO A 4 30.94 -12.74 14.99
C PRO A 4 29.96 -11.56 14.93
N ILE A 5 29.04 -11.60 13.98
CA ILE A 5 27.88 -10.70 13.95
C ILE A 5 27.10 -11.00 15.24
N SER A 6 27.18 -10.08 16.20
CA SER A 6 26.35 -10.17 17.41
C SER A 6 24.88 -10.13 16.96
N LYS A 7 24.14 -11.21 17.23
CA LYS A 7 22.69 -11.21 17.12
C LYS A 7 22.15 -10.12 18.03
N ILE A 8 21.61 -9.07 17.46
CA ILE A 8 20.77 -8.13 18.20
C ILE A 8 19.44 -8.85 18.40
N GLU A 9 19.31 -9.62 19.45
CA GLU A 9 18.02 -10.07 19.99
C GLU A 9 17.37 -8.88 20.70
N ALA A 10 16.89 -7.90 19.92
CA ALA A 10 15.91 -6.98 20.45
C ALA A 10 14.62 -7.77 20.66
N ALA A 11 14.18 -7.91 21.92
CA ALA A 11 12.87 -8.48 22.20
C ALA A 11 11.82 -7.71 21.38
N LEU A 12 10.99 -8.45 20.62
CA LEU A 12 9.88 -7.84 19.89
C LEU A 12 8.96 -7.13 20.91
N PRO A 13 8.45 -5.93 20.57
CA PRO A 13 7.44 -5.27 21.38
C PRO A 13 6.24 -6.17 21.61
N ASP A 14 5.53 -5.97 22.71
CA ASP A 14 4.28 -6.68 22.97
C ASP A 14 3.20 -6.36 21.91
N ALA A 15 2.23 -7.25 21.76
CA ALA A 15 1.17 -7.13 20.76
C ALA A 15 0.41 -5.79 20.80
N PRO A 16 0.04 -5.22 21.97
CA PRO A 16 -0.59 -3.90 22.03
C PRO A 16 0.30 -2.77 21.52
N THR A 17 1.61 -2.84 21.75
CA THR A 17 2.57 -1.85 21.24
C THR A 17 2.72 -1.95 19.73
N LEU A 18 2.77 -3.17 19.17
CA LEU A 18 2.79 -3.41 17.74
C LEU A 18 1.51 -2.93 17.06
N ALA A 19 0.34 -3.26 17.61
CA ALA A 19 -0.94 -2.83 17.07
C ALA A 19 -1.02 -1.30 16.97
N ARG A 20 -0.68 -0.57 18.04
CA ARG A 20 -0.60 0.91 18.03
C ARG A 20 0.41 1.45 17.02
N ALA A 21 1.53 0.75 16.80
CA ALA A 21 2.50 1.16 15.80
C ALA A 21 1.92 1.01 14.38
N PHE A 22 1.17 -0.05 14.10
CA PHE A 22 0.50 -0.25 12.82
C PHE A 22 -0.63 0.75 12.59
N GLU A 23 -1.46 1.03 13.58
CA GLU A 23 -2.46 2.11 13.50
C GLU A 23 -1.84 3.46 13.09
N ARG A 24 -0.64 3.75 13.56
CA ARG A 24 0.08 5.00 13.23
C ARG A 24 0.61 5.03 11.80
N ILE A 25 0.91 3.89 11.21
CA ILE A 25 1.42 3.81 9.83
C ILE A 25 0.34 3.50 8.81
N ALA A 26 -0.82 3.00 9.23
CA ALA A 26 -1.98 2.78 8.37
C ALA A 26 -2.42 4.08 7.69
N ARG A 27 -2.88 3.99 6.45
CA ARG A 27 -3.24 5.13 5.60
C ARG A 27 -4.51 4.86 4.84
N GLY A 28 -5.33 5.90 4.75
CA GLY A 28 -6.64 5.77 4.15
C GLY A 28 -7.57 4.88 4.97
N ASN A 29 -8.75 4.70 4.48
CA ASN A 29 -9.76 3.80 5.05
C ASN A 29 -10.69 3.31 3.94
N VAL A 30 -11.54 2.33 4.23
CA VAL A 30 -12.46 1.74 3.25
C VAL A 30 -13.37 2.78 2.58
N SER A 31 -13.69 3.89 3.25
CA SER A 31 -14.53 4.95 2.69
C SER A 31 -13.88 5.67 1.51
N ASP A 32 -12.55 5.66 1.41
CA ASP A 32 -11.84 6.27 0.29
C ASP A 32 -12.08 5.53 -1.03
N LEU A 33 -12.36 4.22 -0.97
CA LEU A 33 -12.68 3.39 -2.14
C LEU A 33 -14.17 3.11 -2.30
N SER A 34 -15.01 3.42 -1.32
CA SER A 34 -16.44 3.06 -1.31
C SER A 34 -17.27 3.72 -2.42
N ALA A 35 -16.80 4.83 -2.98
CA ALA A 35 -17.42 5.48 -4.14
C ALA A 35 -17.06 4.80 -5.48
N ASP A 36 -16.00 4.00 -5.51
CA ASP A 36 -15.41 3.41 -6.71
C ASP A 36 -15.63 1.91 -6.80
N LEU A 37 -15.66 1.24 -5.63
CA LEU A 37 -15.77 -0.21 -5.52
C LEU A 37 -17.00 -0.60 -4.71
N VAL A 38 -17.70 -1.62 -5.21
CA VAL A 38 -18.83 -2.26 -4.55
C VAL A 38 -18.41 -3.68 -4.15
N GLU A 39 -18.47 -3.97 -2.87
CA GLU A 39 -18.23 -5.32 -2.37
C GLU A 39 -19.33 -6.28 -2.89
N VAL A 40 -18.90 -7.35 -3.55
CA VAL A 40 -19.78 -8.41 -4.06
C VAL A 40 -19.78 -9.59 -3.09
N GLU A 41 -18.59 -9.98 -2.65
CA GLU A 41 -18.37 -11.03 -1.65
C GLU A 41 -17.16 -10.67 -0.79
N ALA A 42 -17.25 -10.93 0.52
CA ALA A 42 -16.15 -10.75 1.45
C ALA A 42 -15.89 -12.03 2.23
N ASP A 43 -14.61 -12.27 2.49
CA ASP A 43 -14.11 -13.31 3.39
C ASP A 43 -14.64 -14.73 3.10
N CYS A 44 -14.89 -15.04 1.81
CA CYS A 44 -15.37 -16.35 1.40
C CYS A 44 -14.24 -17.37 1.40
N VAL A 45 -14.42 -18.47 2.14
CA VAL A 45 -13.44 -19.55 2.18
C VAL A 45 -13.50 -20.39 0.92
N VAL A 46 -12.36 -20.57 0.26
CA VAL A 46 -12.26 -21.48 -0.89
C VAL A 46 -12.20 -22.92 -0.39
N ASN A 47 -13.22 -23.70 -0.76
CA ASN A 47 -13.36 -25.09 -0.30
C ASN A 47 -12.07 -25.92 -0.49
N GLY A 48 -11.66 -26.61 0.58
CA GLY A 48 -10.45 -27.46 0.59
C GLY A 48 -9.14 -26.70 0.71
N THR A 49 -9.18 -25.40 1.00
CA THR A 49 -7.97 -24.56 1.19
C THR A 49 -8.11 -23.67 2.42
N CYS A 50 -7.01 -23.01 2.81
CA CYS A 50 -7.02 -21.91 3.78
C CYS A 50 -7.19 -20.53 3.11
N ALA A 51 -7.46 -20.49 1.79
CA ALA A 51 -7.59 -19.23 1.06
C ALA A 51 -8.95 -18.60 1.33
N ARG A 52 -8.94 -17.27 1.43
CA ARG A 52 -10.13 -16.42 1.54
C ARG A 52 -10.19 -15.47 0.36
N THR A 53 -11.39 -15.21 -0.14
CA THR A 53 -11.60 -14.33 -1.28
C THR A 53 -12.44 -13.11 -0.88
N HIS A 54 -12.04 -11.96 -1.42
CA HIS A 54 -12.78 -10.73 -1.38
C HIS A 54 -13.02 -10.27 -2.82
N CYS A 55 -14.27 -10.13 -3.23
CA CYS A 55 -14.64 -9.78 -4.59
C CYS A 55 -15.25 -8.38 -4.62
N TYR A 56 -14.69 -7.52 -5.45
CA TYR A 56 -15.20 -6.17 -5.68
C TYR A 56 -15.52 -5.95 -7.15
N SER A 57 -16.61 -5.27 -7.43
CA SER A 57 -16.93 -4.74 -8.75
C SER A 57 -16.74 -3.24 -8.79
N LEU A 58 -16.52 -2.68 -9.99
CA LEU A 58 -16.53 -1.23 -10.17
C LEU A 58 -17.94 -0.69 -9.94
N ALA A 59 -18.03 0.43 -9.23
CA ALA A 59 -19.27 1.18 -9.15
C ALA A 59 -19.68 1.66 -10.56
N LEU A 60 -20.99 1.70 -10.82
CA LEU A 60 -21.55 2.14 -12.08
C LEU A 60 -22.00 3.61 -11.99
N ASP A 61 -21.92 4.32 -13.08
CA ASP A 61 -22.51 5.66 -13.21
C ASP A 61 -24.05 5.59 -13.46
N GLY A 62 -24.68 6.75 -13.61
CA GLY A 62 -26.12 6.83 -13.90
C GLY A 62 -26.54 6.22 -15.24
N MET A 63 -25.59 5.92 -16.13
CA MET A 63 -25.82 5.25 -17.42
C MET A 63 -25.41 3.78 -17.42
N GLN A 64 -25.15 3.21 -16.24
CA GLN A 64 -24.69 1.82 -16.03
C GLN A 64 -23.29 1.52 -16.63
N TRP A 65 -22.44 2.52 -16.78
CA TRP A 65 -21.05 2.33 -17.20
C TRP A 65 -20.12 2.25 -15.98
N PRO A 66 -19.10 1.36 -16.01
CA PRO A 66 -18.11 1.26 -14.94
C PRO A 66 -17.33 2.59 -14.76
N ARG A 67 -17.22 3.06 -13.53
CA ARG A 67 -16.55 4.32 -13.17
C ARG A 67 -15.03 4.17 -13.10
N VAL A 68 -14.42 3.62 -14.16
CA VAL A 68 -12.97 3.34 -14.21
C VAL A 68 -12.14 4.59 -13.94
N GLY A 69 -12.50 5.73 -14.55
CA GLY A 69 -11.77 6.99 -14.37
C GLY A 69 -11.73 7.44 -12.92
N LEU A 70 -12.84 7.31 -12.20
CA LEU A 70 -12.90 7.68 -10.79
C LEU A 70 -11.98 6.80 -9.94
N LEU A 71 -12.02 5.47 -10.12
CA LEU A 71 -11.10 4.57 -9.42
C LEU A 71 -9.62 4.92 -9.71
N VAL A 72 -9.29 5.22 -10.98
CA VAL A 72 -7.93 5.62 -11.35
C VAL A 72 -7.53 6.91 -10.63
N ASP A 73 -8.40 7.91 -10.57
CA ASP A 73 -8.12 9.18 -9.89
C ASP A 73 -7.92 8.96 -8.39
N THR A 74 -8.78 8.15 -7.76
CA THR A 74 -8.65 7.78 -6.33
C THR A 74 -7.34 7.06 -6.06
N VAL A 75 -7.03 6.00 -6.81
CA VAL A 75 -5.81 5.21 -6.64
C VAL A 75 -4.56 6.07 -6.89
N CYS A 76 -4.56 6.92 -7.91
CA CYS A 76 -3.47 7.86 -8.18
C CYS A 76 -3.29 8.91 -7.07
N GLY A 77 -4.32 9.20 -6.30
CA GLY A 77 -4.23 10.03 -5.11
C GLY A 77 -3.27 9.48 -4.05
N PHE A 78 -3.11 8.16 -3.99
CA PHE A 78 -2.25 7.46 -3.01
C PHE A 78 -0.83 7.16 -3.52
N VAL A 79 -0.43 7.72 -4.64
CA VAL A 79 0.89 7.47 -5.25
C VAL A 79 2.05 7.88 -4.32
N VAL A 80 1.88 8.94 -3.53
CA VAL A 80 2.90 9.41 -2.58
C VAL A 80 3.04 8.43 -1.42
N GLU A 81 1.92 8.03 -0.84
CA GLU A 81 1.85 7.11 0.29
C GLU A 81 2.43 5.74 -0.07
N TYR A 82 2.16 5.26 -1.28
CA TYR A 82 2.69 4.00 -1.80
C TYR A 82 4.19 4.05 -2.04
N ALA A 83 4.68 5.13 -2.69
CA ALA A 83 6.02 5.16 -3.25
C ALA A 83 7.07 5.76 -2.29
N ILE A 84 6.66 6.63 -1.36
CA ILE A 84 7.58 7.42 -0.52
C ILE A 84 7.52 6.95 0.94
N PRO A 85 8.69 6.78 1.60
CA PRO A 85 8.74 6.48 3.02
C PRO A 85 8.02 7.51 3.87
N ARG A 86 7.30 7.04 4.89
CA ARG A 86 6.50 7.89 5.78
C ARG A 86 7.31 9.03 6.43
N SER A 87 8.56 8.77 6.81
CA SER A 87 9.42 9.80 7.40
C SER A 87 9.59 11.01 6.48
N LYS A 88 9.82 10.79 5.19
CA LYS A 88 9.93 11.87 4.19
C LYS A 88 8.62 12.64 4.01
N ILE A 89 7.49 11.94 4.04
CA ILE A 89 6.16 12.60 3.97
C ILE A 89 5.98 13.50 5.19
N GLN A 90 6.29 13.00 6.38
CA GLN A 90 6.20 13.76 7.62
C GLN A 90 7.12 15.00 7.61
N GLU A 91 8.36 14.85 7.15
CA GLU A 91 9.30 15.96 6.97
C GLU A 91 8.74 17.03 6.02
N ALA A 92 8.12 16.60 4.91
CA ALA A 92 7.52 17.54 3.96
C ALA A 92 6.29 18.25 4.54
N VAL A 93 5.46 17.58 5.36
CA VAL A 93 4.32 18.19 6.06
C VAL A 93 4.80 19.27 7.01
N VAL A 94 5.77 18.95 7.88
CA VAL A 94 6.37 19.92 8.81
C VAL A 94 6.96 21.11 8.06
N ALA A 95 7.69 20.86 6.97
CA ALA A 95 8.27 21.94 6.16
C ALA A 95 7.20 22.82 5.47
N CYS A 96 6.01 22.29 5.16
CA CYS A 96 4.88 23.09 4.67
C CYS A 96 4.34 24.01 5.75
N GLU A 97 4.16 23.50 6.97
CA GLU A 97 3.68 24.28 8.12
C GLU A 97 4.66 25.41 8.45
N GLU A 98 5.97 25.10 8.56
CA GLU A 98 7.00 26.10 8.88
C GLU A 98 7.13 27.19 7.82
N ARG A 99 6.95 26.87 6.54
CA ARG A 99 7.15 27.80 5.41
C ARG A 99 5.87 28.48 4.95
N GLY A 100 4.70 28.04 5.42
CA GLY A 100 3.40 28.60 5.04
C GLY A 100 3.00 28.35 3.58
N HIS A 101 3.55 27.29 2.93
CA HIS A 101 3.20 26.93 1.55
C HIS A 101 3.43 25.44 1.26
N ASN A 102 2.76 24.89 0.24
CA ASN A 102 2.73 23.46 -0.07
C ASN A 102 3.84 22.97 -1.03
N ALA A 103 4.84 23.80 -1.35
CA ALA A 103 5.91 23.41 -2.29
C ALA A 103 6.71 22.15 -1.87
N PRO A 104 6.97 21.88 -0.57
CA PRO A 104 7.60 20.62 -0.14
C PRO A 104 6.79 19.39 -0.53
N LEU A 105 5.48 19.37 -0.27
CA LEU A 105 4.59 18.26 -0.65
C LEU A 105 4.46 18.13 -2.17
N THR A 106 4.38 19.24 -2.91
CA THR A 106 4.34 19.22 -4.37
C THR A 106 5.60 18.58 -4.97
N ARG A 107 6.80 18.90 -4.41
CA ARG A 107 8.05 18.25 -4.84
C ARG A 107 8.03 16.76 -4.57
N LEU A 108 7.56 16.36 -3.39
CA LEU A 108 7.46 14.96 -3.02
C LEU A 108 6.50 14.18 -3.93
N ALA A 109 5.37 14.80 -4.30
CA ALA A 109 4.44 14.21 -5.26
C ALA A 109 5.07 14.03 -6.66
N ASN A 110 5.89 14.99 -7.10
CA ASN A 110 6.62 14.86 -8.36
C ASN A 110 7.73 13.80 -8.27
N GLU A 111 8.44 13.69 -7.14
CA GLU A 111 9.40 12.61 -6.87
C GLU A 111 8.70 11.25 -6.96
N ALA A 112 7.58 11.08 -6.25
CA ALA A 112 6.81 9.84 -6.25
C ALA A 112 6.40 9.41 -7.67
N ARG A 113 5.84 10.35 -8.46
CA ARG A 113 5.46 10.09 -9.86
C ARG A 113 6.67 9.72 -10.73
N GLY A 114 7.83 10.32 -10.48
CA GLY A 114 9.07 10.03 -11.21
C GLY A 114 9.64 8.63 -10.93
N LEU A 115 9.22 7.95 -9.86
CA LEU A 115 9.61 6.57 -9.57
C LEU A 115 8.86 5.55 -10.44
N PHE A 116 7.70 5.94 -10.99
CA PHE A 116 6.96 5.09 -11.91
C PHE A 116 7.58 5.18 -13.30
N THR A 117 7.89 4.04 -13.89
CA THR A 117 8.32 3.92 -15.26
C THR A 117 7.11 4.01 -16.20
N HIS A 118 7.12 3.53 -17.36
CA HIS A 118 6.02 3.66 -18.32
C HIS A 118 4.77 2.88 -17.88
N LEU A 119 3.83 3.53 -17.16
CA LEU A 119 2.59 2.96 -16.61
C LEU A 119 1.77 2.10 -17.61
N LYS A 120 1.95 2.30 -18.91
CA LYS A 120 1.21 1.53 -19.94
C LYS A 120 1.69 0.09 -20.11
N GLN A 121 2.88 -0.25 -19.63
CA GLN A 121 3.50 -1.56 -19.85
C GLN A 121 4.04 -2.21 -18.57
N SER A 122 4.14 -1.45 -17.48
CA SER A 122 4.57 -1.95 -16.17
C SER A 122 3.36 -2.41 -15.36
N GLY A 123 3.50 -3.44 -14.55
CA GLY A 123 2.49 -3.88 -13.59
C GLY A 123 2.23 -2.89 -12.44
N GLU A 124 2.93 -1.74 -12.43
CA GLU A 124 2.95 -0.76 -11.33
C GLU A 124 1.57 -0.22 -10.96
N GLY A 125 0.67 -0.05 -11.94
CA GLY A 125 -0.71 0.34 -11.66
C GLY A 125 -1.48 -0.72 -10.86
N GLY A 126 -1.22 -1.99 -11.13
CA GLY A 126 -1.77 -3.11 -10.35
C GLY A 126 -1.17 -3.20 -8.95
N GLU A 127 0.12 -2.92 -8.82
CA GLU A 127 0.79 -2.87 -7.53
C GLU A 127 0.23 -1.74 -6.65
N LEU A 128 -0.03 -0.56 -7.24
CA LEU A 128 -0.65 0.56 -6.54
C LEU A 128 -2.10 0.25 -6.13
N LEU A 129 -2.88 -0.41 -6.99
CA LEU A 129 -4.22 -0.87 -6.65
C LEU A 129 -4.18 -1.92 -5.53
N LEU A 130 -3.25 -2.88 -5.60
CA LEU A 130 -3.03 -3.87 -4.54
C LEU A 130 -2.73 -3.18 -3.20
N TYR A 131 -1.86 -2.17 -3.21
CA TYR A 131 -1.57 -1.35 -2.03
C TYR A 131 -2.85 -0.75 -1.44
N CYS A 132 -3.67 -0.08 -2.26
CA CYS A 132 -4.91 0.53 -1.80
C CYS A 132 -5.88 -0.51 -1.19
N LEU A 133 -6.03 -1.67 -1.84
CA LEU A 133 -6.89 -2.73 -1.32
C LEU A 133 -6.37 -3.32 0.00
N ALA A 134 -5.06 -3.57 0.11
CA ALA A 134 -4.46 -4.11 1.31
C ALA A 134 -4.58 -3.14 2.50
N GLU A 135 -4.27 -1.85 2.28
CA GLU A 135 -4.35 -0.83 3.34
C GLU A 135 -5.79 -0.52 3.76
N MET A 136 -6.67 -0.25 2.78
CA MET A 136 -7.97 0.36 3.06
C MET A 136 -9.06 -0.67 3.28
N VAL A 137 -8.98 -1.83 2.61
CA VAL A 137 -10.00 -2.87 2.72
C VAL A 137 -9.62 -3.92 3.76
N LEU A 138 -8.36 -4.41 3.69
CA LEU A 138 -7.91 -5.46 4.60
C LEU A 138 -7.31 -4.91 5.90
N GLY A 139 -7.02 -3.61 5.97
CA GLY A 139 -6.41 -3.00 7.15
C GLY A 139 -4.96 -3.45 7.39
N TYR A 140 -4.23 -3.83 6.33
CA TYR A 140 -2.85 -4.27 6.39
C TYR A 140 -1.90 -3.16 5.95
N PRO A 141 -1.33 -2.37 6.88
CA PRO A 141 -0.44 -1.28 6.54
C PRO A 141 0.83 -1.76 5.83
N GLN A 142 1.24 -1.02 4.82
CA GLN A 142 2.49 -1.25 4.12
C GLN A 142 3.68 -0.97 5.04
N VAL A 143 4.59 -1.94 5.15
CA VAL A 143 5.80 -1.80 5.99
C VAL A 143 7.06 -1.56 5.18
N LEU A 144 7.00 -1.71 3.85
CA LEU A 144 8.13 -1.50 2.96
C LEU A 144 7.72 -0.74 1.70
N ALA A 145 8.16 0.52 1.57
CA ALA A 145 7.99 1.32 0.36
C ALA A 145 9.04 0.90 -0.70
N LYS A 146 8.78 -0.19 -1.42
CA LYS A 146 9.75 -0.79 -2.36
C LYS A 146 10.14 0.14 -3.51
N MET A 147 9.22 1.02 -3.94
CA MET A 147 9.48 1.97 -5.03
C MET A 147 10.62 2.92 -4.69
N HIS A 148 10.76 3.31 -3.42
CA HIS A 148 11.85 4.16 -2.95
C HIS A 148 13.22 3.45 -2.95
N LEU A 149 13.24 2.12 -2.98
CA LEU A 149 14.47 1.33 -3.03
C LEU A 149 14.99 1.15 -4.47
N LYS A 150 14.26 1.59 -5.48
CA LYS A 150 14.74 1.57 -6.87
C LYS A 150 15.97 2.47 -6.99
N THR A 151 17.09 1.88 -7.40
CA THR A 151 18.35 2.61 -7.64
C THR A 151 18.41 3.22 -9.04
N ALA A 152 17.55 2.75 -9.96
CA ALA A 152 17.40 3.27 -11.32
C ALA A 152 15.97 3.03 -11.81
N THR A 153 15.45 3.97 -12.61
CA THR A 153 14.09 3.93 -13.16
C THR A 153 13.84 2.78 -14.12
N ASP A 154 14.89 2.23 -14.72
CA ASP A 154 14.80 1.16 -15.74
C ASP A 154 14.91 -0.25 -15.14
N VAL A 155 15.06 -0.37 -13.81
CA VAL A 155 15.18 -1.67 -13.15
C VAL A 155 13.82 -2.10 -12.61
N HIS A 156 13.26 -3.18 -13.18
CA HIS A 156 12.16 -3.90 -12.54
C HIS A 156 12.67 -4.59 -11.28
N TYR A 157 12.12 -4.19 -10.14
CA TYR A 157 12.45 -4.83 -8.88
C TYR A 157 11.73 -6.19 -8.84
N HIS A 158 12.49 -7.28 -8.95
CA HIS A 158 11.96 -8.63 -8.79
C HIS A 158 11.71 -8.89 -7.30
N GLY A 159 10.49 -9.23 -6.95
CA GLY A 159 10.10 -9.50 -5.56
C GLY A 159 8.60 -9.37 -5.38
N ALA A 160 8.12 -9.38 -4.13
CA ALA A 160 6.71 -9.13 -3.82
C ALA A 160 6.27 -7.75 -4.30
N ASP A 161 5.05 -7.63 -4.80
CA ASP A 161 4.46 -6.34 -5.24
C ASP A 161 4.08 -5.45 -4.08
N GLY A 162 3.80 -6.04 -2.91
CA GLY A 162 3.60 -5.34 -1.66
C GLY A 162 4.11 -6.14 -0.47
N VAL A 163 4.58 -5.45 0.58
CA VAL A 163 4.90 -6.05 1.87
C VAL A 163 4.13 -5.30 2.93
N HIS A 164 3.20 -6.00 3.54
CA HIS A 164 2.27 -5.47 4.53
C HIS A 164 2.41 -6.24 5.83
N ALA A 165 1.87 -5.72 6.91
CA ALA A 165 1.88 -6.40 8.20
C ALA A 165 0.59 -6.18 8.97
N SER A 166 0.28 -7.11 9.84
CA SER A 166 -0.79 -6.98 10.84
C SER A 166 -0.38 -7.68 12.14
N VAL A 167 -1.16 -7.46 13.18
CA VAL A 167 -1.10 -8.26 14.39
C VAL A 167 -2.33 -9.16 14.41
N ASP A 168 -2.12 -10.45 14.54
CA ASP A 168 -3.20 -11.40 14.74
C ASP A 168 -3.87 -11.13 16.08
N GLU A 169 -5.17 -10.88 16.07
CA GLU A 169 -5.93 -10.45 17.25
C GLU A 169 -6.05 -11.55 18.31
N ASP A 170 -6.08 -12.81 17.89
CA ASP A 170 -6.25 -13.95 18.78
C ASP A 170 -4.94 -14.36 19.46
N THR A 171 -3.85 -14.35 18.70
CA THR A 171 -2.55 -14.84 19.17
C THR A 171 -1.59 -13.71 19.56
N GLY A 172 -1.85 -12.47 19.15
CA GLY A 172 -0.96 -11.33 19.31
C GLY A 172 0.33 -11.42 18.47
N GLN A 173 0.39 -12.33 17.50
CA GLN A 173 1.56 -12.54 16.66
C GLN A 173 1.62 -11.52 15.51
N LEU A 174 2.85 -11.13 15.17
CA LEU A 174 3.12 -10.35 13.97
C LEU A 174 2.96 -11.22 12.73
N CYS A 175 2.06 -10.81 11.84
CA CYS A 175 1.88 -11.41 10.52
C CYS A 175 2.49 -10.52 9.45
N LEU A 176 3.28 -11.11 8.55
CA LEU A 176 3.79 -10.45 7.35
C LEU A 176 3.05 -10.99 6.13
N TRP A 177 2.55 -10.08 5.29
CA TRP A 177 1.77 -10.38 4.10
C TRP A 177 2.55 -9.99 2.85
N TRP A 178 2.70 -10.95 1.93
CA TRP A 178 3.33 -10.75 0.63
C TRP A 178 2.24 -10.57 -0.42
N GLY A 179 2.21 -9.41 -1.03
CA GLY A 179 1.25 -9.09 -2.09
C GLY A 179 1.82 -9.43 -3.47
N GLU A 180 0.95 -9.95 -4.34
CA GLU A 180 1.22 -10.16 -5.77
C GLU A 180 0.02 -9.68 -6.59
N SER A 181 0.26 -8.80 -7.53
CA SER A 181 -0.76 -8.23 -8.42
C SER A 181 -0.76 -8.91 -9.78
N LYS A 182 -1.91 -9.26 -10.30
CA LYS A 182 -2.09 -9.79 -11.65
C LYS A 182 -3.21 -9.04 -12.35
N LEU A 183 -2.85 -8.11 -13.24
CA LEU A 183 -3.81 -7.43 -14.11
C LEU A 183 -3.92 -8.18 -15.44
N HIS A 184 -5.14 -8.58 -15.79
CA HIS A 184 -5.44 -9.18 -17.08
C HIS A 184 -6.20 -8.18 -17.95
N LYS A 185 -5.77 -8.06 -19.22
CA LYS A 185 -6.57 -7.36 -20.24
C LYS A 185 -7.65 -8.30 -20.73
N THR A 186 -8.88 -7.93 -20.62
CA THR A 186 -10.04 -8.56 -21.30
C THR A 186 -10.14 -8.04 -22.72
#